data_ed6fa543f3532960e518f8839dec9e52
#
_entry.id   ed6fa543f3532960e518f8839dec9e52
#
_cell.length_a   1.000
_cell.length_b   1.000
_cell.length_c   1.000
_cell.angle_alpha   90.00
_cell.angle_beta   90.00
_cell.angle_gamma   90.00
#
_symmetry.space_group_name_H-M   'P 1'
#
loop_
_entity.id
_entity.type
_entity.pdbx_description
1 polymer ?
#
loop_
_entity_poly.entity_id
_entity_poly.type
_entity_poly.pdbx_seq_one_letter_code
_entity_poly.pdbx_strand_id
1 'polypeptide(L)'
;IEGETLPVDLSLVDVKDIAVKENTPFKITGRLLNQSASNVSAYRIGYSIDGGTEEFADFEDEIKMRSEGFFEILHDGVSGKGNHTVKVRLVSVDGEPDVYDGNNSATVSLLGTTVSVVKRVLMEEFTGINCGWCPRGIVSINQCIERYPDNFIAIAKHNYYQDTPEALKSPTYDYD
;
A
#
# COMPACT_ATOMS: atom_id res chain seq x y z
N ILE A 1 37.65 21.20 8.09
CA ILE A 1 36.18 21.33 8.09
C ILE A 1 35.72 19.93 8.46
N GLU A 2 35.43 19.69 9.74
CA GLU A 2 34.69 18.51 10.18
C GLU A 2 33.32 18.62 9.51
N GLY A 3 33.00 17.64 8.65
CA GLY A 3 31.73 17.62 7.94
C GLY A 3 30.60 17.45 8.96
N GLU A 4 29.71 18.41 9.03
CA GLU A 4 28.44 18.22 9.70
C GLU A 4 27.79 16.95 9.13
N THR A 5 27.55 15.96 9.98
CA THR A 5 26.70 14.83 9.62
C THR A 5 25.31 15.38 9.35
N LEU A 6 24.84 15.25 8.11
CA LEU A 6 23.49 15.63 7.77
C LEU A 6 22.52 14.81 8.61
N PRO A 7 21.48 15.46 9.13
CA PRO A 7 20.52 14.79 10.01
C PRO A 7 19.86 13.60 9.30
N VAL A 8 19.56 12.56 10.07
CA VAL A 8 18.84 11.38 9.60
C VAL A 8 17.35 11.71 9.63
N ASP A 9 16.66 11.55 8.52
CA ASP A 9 15.22 11.74 8.35
C ASP A 9 14.64 10.56 7.55
N LEU A 10 13.83 9.73 8.19
CA LEU A 10 13.12 8.61 7.61
C LEU A 10 11.62 8.83 7.73
N SER A 11 10.97 9.19 6.66
CA SER A 11 9.53 9.50 6.63
C SER A 11 8.67 8.26 6.56
N LEU A 12 7.60 8.21 7.35
CA LEU A 12 6.51 7.25 7.20
C LEU A 12 5.53 7.77 6.14
N VAL A 13 5.67 7.26 4.90
CA VAL A 13 4.93 7.81 3.73
C VAL A 13 3.51 7.26 3.63
N ASP A 14 3.35 5.98 3.92
CA ASP A 14 2.08 5.28 3.72
C ASP A 14 1.97 4.08 4.66
N VAL A 15 0.81 3.92 5.28
CA VAL A 15 0.41 2.71 6.00
C VAL A 15 -0.94 2.29 5.46
N LYS A 16 -1.13 1.02 5.19
CA LYS A 16 -2.34 0.53 4.54
C LYS A 16 -3.46 0.29 5.54
N ASP A 17 -4.68 0.65 5.15
CA ASP A 17 -5.89 0.20 5.83
C ASP A 17 -5.99 -1.32 5.79
N ILE A 18 -6.50 -1.90 6.88
CA ILE A 18 -6.54 -3.33 7.11
C ILE A 18 -7.99 -3.80 7.21
N ALA A 19 -8.29 -4.93 6.58
CA ALA A 19 -9.55 -5.64 6.81
C ALA A 19 -9.24 -7.11 7.10
N VAL A 20 -9.70 -7.61 8.24
CA VAL A 20 -9.34 -8.94 8.71
C VAL A 20 -10.51 -9.60 9.44
N LYS A 21 -10.58 -10.91 9.40
CA LYS A 21 -11.48 -11.67 10.27
C LYS A 21 -11.00 -11.56 11.71
N GLU A 22 -11.95 -11.34 12.65
CA GLU A 22 -11.64 -11.30 14.07
C GLU A 22 -10.84 -12.53 14.54
N ASN A 23 -9.95 -12.35 15.49
CA ASN A 23 -9.08 -13.39 16.05
C ASN A 23 -8.25 -14.16 15.02
N THR A 24 -7.89 -13.54 13.92
CA THR A 24 -6.94 -14.10 12.94
C THR A 24 -5.74 -13.17 12.76
N PRO A 25 -4.53 -13.73 12.57
CA PRO A 25 -3.34 -12.93 12.32
C PRO A 25 -3.48 -12.06 11.08
N PHE A 26 -2.89 -10.88 11.12
CA PHE A 26 -2.85 -9.94 10.01
C PHE A 26 -1.52 -9.18 9.98
N LYS A 27 -1.29 -8.47 8.89
CA LYS A 27 -0.07 -7.70 8.68
C LYS A 27 -0.36 -6.22 8.70
N ILE A 28 0.44 -5.48 9.46
CA ILE A 28 0.53 -4.02 9.37
C ILE A 28 1.66 -3.74 8.39
N THR A 29 1.34 -3.13 7.26
CA THR A 29 2.31 -2.87 6.20
C THR A 29 2.37 -1.39 5.88
N GLY A 30 3.56 -0.91 5.60
CA GLY A 30 3.74 0.48 5.25
C GLY A 30 4.99 0.72 4.41
N ARG A 31 5.14 1.97 4.01
CA ARG A 31 6.22 2.46 3.17
C ARG A 31 6.94 3.60 3.86
N LEU A 32 8.25 3.53 3.81
CA LEU A 32 9.17 4.54 4.32
C LEU A 32 9.90 5.22 3.16
N LEU A 33 10.32 6.45 3.35
CA LEU A 33 11.19 7.17 2.42
C LEU A 33 12.39 7.71 3.20
N ASN A 34 13.58 7.28 2.83
CA ASN A 34 14.81 7.83 3.38
C ASN A 34 15.11 9.19 2.74
N GLN A 35 14.89 10.27 3.49
CA GLN A 35 15.17 11.65 3.06
C GLN A 35 16.58 12.10 3.46
N SER A 36 17.32 11.29 4.21
CA SER A 36 18.68 11.56 4.64
C SER A 36 19.67 11.62 3.48
N ALA A 37 20.84 12.15 3.74
CA ALA A 37 22.00 12.12 2.84
C ALA A 37 22.86 10.86 2.99
N SER A 38 22.45 9.89 3.81
CA SER A 38 23.11 8.61 4.05
C SER A 38 22.11 7.45 3.97
N ASN A 39 22.63 6.23 3.83
CA ASN A 39 21.81 5.04 3.98
C ASN A 39 21.38 4.89 5.44
N VAL A 40 20.19 4.38 5.66
CA VAL A 40 19.69 3.93 6.96
C VAL A 40 19.90 2.43 7.04
N SER A 41 20.43 1.94 8.15
CA SER A 41 20.78 0.52 8.34
C SER A 41 19.79 -0.20 9.25
N ALA A 42 19.15 0.52 10.16
CA ALA A 42 18.19 -0.05 11.10
C ALA A 42 17.13 0.99 11.49
N TYR A 43 15.93 0.52 11.80
CA TYR A 43 14.88 1.37 12.30
C TYR A 43 13.91 0.60 13.21
N ARG A 44 13.25 1.32 14.09
CA ARG A 44 12.24 0.78 15.00
C ARG A 44 10.89 1.41 14.73
N ILE A 45 9.87 0.57 14.57
CA ILE A 45 8.46 0.98 14.43
C ILE A 45 7.72 0.63 15.73
N GLY A 46 7.01 1.60 16.30
CA GLY A 46 6.03 1.39 17.34
C GLY A 46 4.62 1.37 16.77
N TYR A 47 3.75 0.53 17.29
CA TYR A 47 2.35 0.52 16.89
C TYR A 47 1.43 0.22 18.08
N SER A 48 0.20 0.70 18.00
CA SER A 48 -0.83 0.40 19.00
C SER A 48 -2.20 0.29 18.32
N ILE A 49 -3.07 -0.52 18.90
CA ILE A 49 -4.44 -0.71 18.42
C ILE A 49 -5.39 -0.17 19.48
N ASP A 50 -6.36 0.66 19.05
CA ASP A 50 -7.38 1.30 19.89
C ASP A 50 -6.82 2.05 21.11
N GLY A 51 -5.61 2.59 21.00
CA GLY A 51 -4.93 3.28 22.09
C GLY A 51 -4.48 2.34 23.22
N GLY A 52 -4.40 1.03 22.96
CA GLY A 52 -3.83 0.05 23.87
C GLY A 52 -2.33 0.20 24.05
N THR A 53 -1.70 -0.82 24.64
CA THR A 53 -0.24 -0.85 24.85
C THR A 53 0.48 -0.74 23.51
N GLU A 54 1.51 0.10 23.48
CA GLU A 54 2.36 0.22 22.31
C GLU A 54 3.33 -0.99 22.24
N GLU A 55 3.39 -1.60 21.10
CA GLU A 55 4.30 -2.69 20.76
C GLU A 55 5.35 -2.19 19.77
N PHE A 56 6.49 -2.88 19.70
CA PHE A 56 7.63 -2.44 18.91
C PHE A 56 8.12 -3.56 18.00
N ALA A 57 8.56 -3.17 16.79
CA ALA A 57 9.23 -4.03 15.84
C ALA A 57 10.54 -3.38 15.38
N ASP A 58 11.61 -4.14 15.41
CA ASP A 58 12.94 -3.73 14.95
C ASP A 58 13.21 -4.30 13.58
N PHE A 59 13.83 -3.49 12.71
CA PHE A 59 14.20 -3.82 11.35
C PHE A 59 15.69 -3.51 11.13
N GLU A 60 16.39 -4.44 10.51
CA GLU A 60 17.81 -4.33 10.14
C GLU A 60 17.95 -4.33 8.59
N ASP A 61 16.99 -3.72 7.91
CA ASP A 61 16.96 -3.62 6.45
C ASP A 61 17.55 -2.30 5.99
N GLU A 62 18.54 -2.37 5.08
CA GLU A 62 19.14 -1.17 4.52
C GLU A 62 18.16 -0.43 3.61
N ILE A 63 17.90 0.83 3.94
CA ILE A 63 17.17 1.76 3.06
C ILE A 63 18.19 2.77 2.51
N LYS A 64 18.47 2.67 1.23
CA LYS A 64 19.43 3.56 0.57
C LYS A 64 18.97 5.01 0.63
N MET A 65 19.93 5.92 0.61
CA MET A 65 19.70 7.34 0.51
C MET A 65 18.70 7.66 -0.61
N ARG A 66 17.68 8.48 -0.30
CA ARG A 66 16.61 8.92 -1.21
C ARG A 66 15.83 7.78 -1.88
N SER A 67 15.75 6.63 -1.21
CA SER A 67 15.01 5.46 -1.67
C SER A 67 13.89 5.09 -0.71
N GLU A 68 12.93 4.34 -1.24
CA GLU A 68 11.85 3.79 -0.45
C GLU A 68 12.26 2.49 0.23
N GLY A 69 11.75 2.28 1.45
CA GLY A 69 11.76 1.02 2.18
C GLY A 69 10.33 0.56 2.46
N PHE A 70 10.18 -0.70 2.81
CA PHE A 70 8.90 -1.31 3.15
C PHE A 70 9.03 -2.05 4.46
N PHE A 71 8.01 -1.97 5.31
CA PHE A 71 7.97 -2.77 6.52
C PHE A 71 6.70 -3.61 6.58
N GLU A 72 6.79 -4.73 7.27
CA GLU A 72 5.69 -5.63 7.53
C GLU A 72 5.79 -6.12 8.98
N ILE A 73 4.74 -5.91 9.76
CA ILE A 73 4.62 -6.38 11.14
C ILE A 73 3.48 -7.38 11.20
N LEU A 74 3.74 -8.58 11.69
CA LEU A 74 2.72 -9.58 11.94
C LEU A 74 2.11 -9.36 13.33
N HIS A 75 0.77 -9.27 13.39
CA HIS A 75 0.02 -9.20 14.64
C HIS A 75 -0.92 -10.41 14.75
N ASP A 76 -1.07 -10.94 15.95
CA ASP A 76 -1.80 -12.20 16.21
C ASP A 76 -3.32 -12.12 15.98
N GLY A 77 -3.86 -10.91 15.90
CA GLY A 77 -5.27 -10.67 15.64
C GLY A 77 -5.89 -9.69 16.62
N VAL A 78 -7.07 -9.21 16.28
CA VAL A 78 -7.89 -8.37 17.16
C VAL A 78 -9.19 -9.08 17.51
N SER A 79 -9.67 -8.89 18.71
CA SER A 79 -10.95 -9.40 19.15
C SER A 79 -12.06 -8.40 18.83
N GLY A 80 -13.16 -8.89 18.28
CA GLY A 80 -14.33 -8.09 17.98
C GLY A 80 -14.45 -7.63 16.54
N LYS A 81 -15.69 -7.46 16.13
CA LYS A 81 -16.06 -6.89 14.83
C LYS A 81 -16.21 -5.38 14.93
N GLY A 82 -15.98 -4.70 13.83
CA GLY A 82 -16.16 -3.26 13.72
C GLY A 82 -14.86 -2.55 13.36
N ASN A 83 -14.91 -1.24 13.49
CA ASN A 83 -13.75 -0.40 13.17
C ASN A 83 -12.84 -0.29 14.41
N HIS A 84 -11.60 -0.62 14.19
CA HIS A 84 -10.48 -0.40 15.10
C HIS A 84 -9.54 0.64 14.51
N THR A 85 -8.71 1.24 15.31
CA THR A 85 -7.73 2.24 14.90
C THR A 85 -6.33 1.69 15.16
N VAL A 86 -5.48 1.67 14.13
CA VAL A 86 -4.06 1.33 14.28
C VAL A 86 -3.25 2.62 14.16
N LYS A 87 -2.50 2.94 15.22
CA LYS A 87 -1.53 4.02 15.21
C LYS A 87 -0.15 3.42 15.02
N VAL A 88 0.59 3.92 14.05
CA VAL A 88 1.96 3.50 13.74
C VAL A 88 2.87 4.71 13.83
N ARG A 89 4.06 4.54 14.40
CA ARG A 89 5.07 5.60 14.43
C ARG A 89 6.48 5.06 14.27
N LEU A 90 7.33 5.83 13.66
CA LEU A 90 8.77 5.65 13.68
C LEU A 90 9.30 6.06 15.06
N VAL A 91 10.07 5.19 15.69
CA VAL A 91 10.59 5.41 17.06
C VAL A 91 12.02 5.87 17.03
N SER A 92 12.85 5.17 16.23
CA SER A 92 14.27 5.49 16.07
C SER A 92 14.78 5.05 14.71
N VAL A 93 15.87 5.66 14.27
CA VAL A 93 16.60 5.37 13.04
C VAL A 93 18.06 5.27 13.40
N ASP A 94 18.72 4.15 13.05
CA ASP A 94 20.12 3.84 13.39
C ASP A 94 20.43 4.03 14.90
N GLY A 95 19.44 3.76 15.75
CA GLY A 95 19.54 3.86 17.21
C GLY A 95 19.26 5.23 17.81
N GLU A 96 19.10 6.27 17.00
CA GLU A 96 18.85 7.64 17.43
C GLU A 96 17.42 8.09 17.08
N PRO A 97 16.86 9.10 17.77
CA PRO A 97 15.61 9.73 17.36
C PRO A 97 15.73 10.36 15.97
N ASP A 98 14.67 10.26 15.18
CA ASP A 98 14.56 10.98 13.92
C ASP A 98 14.53 12.50 14.15
N VAL A 99 15.15 13.27 13.28
CA VAL A 99 15.27 14.72 13.42
C VAL A 99 13.96 15.44 13.15
N TYR A 100 13.10 14.85 12.30
CA TYR A 100 11.83 15.48 11.93
C TYR A 100 10.64 14.56 12.28
N ASP A 101 10.08 14.78 13.46
CA ASP A 101 8.99 13.97 14.01
C ASP A 101 7.62 14.19 13.34
N GLY A 102 7.47 15.24 12.55
CA GLY A 102 6.22 15.60 11.88
C GLY A 102 5.75 14.62 10.79
N ASN A 103 6.66 13.79 10.27
CA ASN A 103 6.40 12.78 9.23
C ASN A 103 6.51 11.33 9.75
N ASN A 104 6.62 11.16 11.07
CA ASN A 104 6.95 9.90 11.73
C ASN A 104 5.74 9.10 12.24
N SER A 105 4.52 9.53 11.96
CA SER A 105 3.34 8.83 12.46
C SER A 105 2.20 8.79 11.45
N ALA A 106 1.46 7.68 11.48
CA ALA A 106 0.24 7.49 10.71
C ALA A 106 -0.83 6.83 11.57
N THR A 107 -2.08 7.09 11.25
CA THR A 107 -3.24 6.42 11.84
C THR A 107 -4.08 5.85 10.72
N VAL A 108 -4.35 4.56 10.78
CA VAL A 108 -5.11 3.85 9.76
C VAL A 108 -6.26 3.07 10.34
N SER A 109 -7.21 2.71 9.49
CA SER A 109 -8.39 1.95 9.85
C SER A 109 -8.11 0.44 9.80
N LEU A 110 -8.58 -0.29 10.80
CA LEU A 110 -8.61 -1.74 10.82
C LEU A 110 -10.07 -2.18 10.97
N LEU A 111 -10.60 -2.83 9.95
CA LEU A 111 -11.95 -3.38 9.96
C LEU A 111 -11.92 -4.85 10.41
N GLY A 112 -12.39 -5.13 11.61
CA GLY A 112 -12.67 -6.48 12.11
C GLY A 112 -13.98 -7.03 11.54
N THR A 113 -13.95 -8.21 10.95
CA THR A 113 -15.11 -8.87 10.34
C THR A 113 -15.32 -10.26 10.92
N THR A 114 -16.54 -10.77 10.85
CA THR A 114 -16.85 -12.16 11.26
C THR A 114 -16.58 -13.18 10.17
N VAL A 115 -16.34 -12.70 8.95
CA VAL A 115 -16.04 -13.53 7.77
C VAL A 115 -14.73 -13.10 7.16
N SER A 116 -14.07 -14.02 6.47
CA SER A 116 -12.87 -13.66 5.69
C SER A 116 -13.28 -12.74 4.53
N VAL A 117 -12.61 -11.60 4.43
CA VAL A 117 -12.80 -10.65 3.32
C VAL A 117 -11.70 -10.86 2.31
N VAL A 118 -12.09 -11.23 1.09
CA VAL A 118 -11.15 -11.29 -0.04
C VAL A 118 -11.19 -9.96 -0.76
N LYS A 119 -10.10 -9.20 -0.67
CA LYS A 119 -9.94 -7.97 -1.45
C LYS A 119 -9.74 -8.34 -2.92
N ARG A 120 -10.58 -7.80 -3.78
CA ARG A 120 -10.44 -7.92 -5.23
C ARG A 120 -10.15 -6.54 -5.83
N VAL A 121 -9.23 -6.50 -6.77
CA VAL A 121 -8.89 -5.30 -7.52
C VAL A 121 -9.64 -5.35 -8.84
N LEU A 122 -10.46 -4.33 -9.10
CA LEU A 122 -11.09 -4.12 -10.39
C LEU A 122 -10.18 -3.22 -11.24
N MET A 123 -9.84 -3.68 -12.44
CA MET A 123 -9.11 -2.90 -13.44
C MET A 123 -10.02 -2.68 -14.63
N GLU A 124 -10.22 -1.43 -15.00
CA GLU A 124 -10.93 -1.05 -16.21
C GLU A 124 -9.93 -0.63 -17.27
N GLU A 125 -9.92 -1.32 -18.42
CA GLU A 125 -9.15 -0.95 -19.59
C GLU A 125 -10.07 -0.26 -20.61
N PHE A 126 -9.72 0.96 -20.99
CA PHE A 126 -10.38 1.64 -22.08
C PHE A 126 -9.70 1.24 -23.40
N THR A 127 -10.40 0.50 -24.23
CA THR A 127 -9.88 -0.10 -25.46
C THR A 127 -10.73 0.27 -26.67
N GLY A 128 -10.27 -0.07 -27.86
CA GLY A 128 -11.00 0.16 -29.11
C GLY A 128 -10.44 -0.66 -30.25
N ILE A 129 -11.25 -0.87 -31.31
CA ILE A 129 -10.90 -1.74 -32.45
C ILE A 129 -9.65 -1.24 -33.16
N ASN A 130 -9.47 0.08 -33.24
CA ASN A 130 -8.35 0.71 -33.94
C ASN A 130 -7.26 1.22 -32.98
N CYS A 131 -7.21 0.69 -31.76
CA CYS A 131 -6.25 1.12 -30.77
C CYS A 131 -4.91 0.38 -30.92
N GLY A 132 -3.93 1.03 -31.52
CA GLY A 132 -2.59 0.43 -31.74
C GLY A 132 -1.79 0.13 -30.47
N TRP A 133 -2.14 0.74 -29.31
CA TRP A 133 -1.45 0.55 -28.01
C TRP A 133 -2.17 -0.45 -27.10
N CYS A 134 -3.43 -0.73 -27.31
CA CYS A 134 -4.24 -1.60 -26.46
C CYS A 134 -3.73 -3.05 -26.35
N PRO A 135 -3.07 -3.66 -27.35
CA PRO A 135 -2.47 -4.98 -27.17
C PRO A 135 -1.48 -5.06 -26.01
N ARG A 136 -0.81 -3.96 -25.65
CA ARG A 136 0.09 -3.92 -24.47
C ARG A 136 -0.69 -4.00 -23.16
N GLY A 137 -1.84 -3.31 -23.07
CA GLY A 137 -2.75 -3.40 -21.94
C GLY A 137 -3.26 -4.82 -21.74
N ILE A 138 -3.70 -5.47 -22.82
CA ILE A 138 -4.18 -6.86 -22.80
C ILE A 138 -3.12 -7.81 -22.27
N VAL A 139 -1.85 -7.66 -22.69
CA VAL A 139 -0.74 -8.49 -22.18
C VAL A 139 -0.56 -8.29 -20.69
N SER A 140 -0.58 -7.04 -20.21
CA SER A 140 -0.44 -6.74 -18.77
C SER A 140 -1.63 -7.27 -17.96
N ILE A 141 -2.84 -7.17 -18.47
CA ILE A 141 -4.05 -7.73 -17.86
C ILE A 141 -3.94 -9.24 -17.73
N ASN A 142 -3.54 -9.95 -18.80
CA ASN A 142 -3.38 -11.40 -18.77
C ASN A 142 -2.34 -11.84 -17.74
N GLN A 143 -1.23 -11.13 -17.63
CA GLN A 143 -0.22 -11.37 -16.59
C GLN A 143 -0.78 -11.18 -15.18
N CYS A 144 -1.63 -10.16 -14.98
CA CYS A 144 -2.29 -9.94 -13.68
C CYS A 144 -3.31 -11.03 -13.36
N ILE A 145 -4.10 -11.48 -14.35
CA ILE A 145 -5.07 -12.60 -14.18
C ILE A 145 -4.33 -13.88 -13.82
N GLU A 146 -3.23 -14.19 -14.49
CA GLU A 146 -2.43 -15.39 -14.21
C GLU A 146 -1.79 -15.35 -12.82
N ARG A 147 -1.28 -14.16 -12.43
CA ARG A 147 -0.58 -13.98 -11.15
C ARG A 147 -1.52 -13.87 -9.95
N TYR A 148 -2.73 -13.35 -10.15
CA TYR A 148 -3.69 -13.04 -9.09
C TYR A 148 -5.11 -13.52 -9.42
N PRO A 149 -5.33 -14.81 -9.71
CA PRO A 149 -6.59 -15.33 -10.28
C PRO A 149 -7.80 -15.06 -9.38
N ASP A 150 -7.62 -15.06 -8.07
CA ASP A 150 -8.70 -14.88 -7.10
C ASP A 150 -8.94 -13.41 -6.68
N ASN A 151 -7.98 -12.54 -6.97
CA ASN A 151 -7.96 -11.18 -6.44
C ASN A 151 -8.04 -10.09 -7.52
N PHE A 152 -8.00 -10.47 -8.80
CA PHE A 152 -7.97 -9.53 -9.91
C PHE A 152 -9.18 -9.75 -10.83
N ILE A 153 -9.86 -8.65 -11.15
CA ILE A 153 -10.99 -8.63 -12.08
C ILE A 153 -10.66 -7.58 -13.16
N ALA A 154 -10.64 -7.99 -14.41
CA ALA A 154 -10.44 -7.08 -15.52
C ALA A 154 -11.74 -6.87 -16.30
N ILE A 155 -12.00 -5.63 -16.68
CA ILE A 155 -13.10 -5.24 -17.54
C ILE A 155 -12.52 -4.41 -18.69
N ALA A 156 -12.79 -4.80 -19.93
CA ALA A 156 -12.47 -3.99 -21.11
C ALA A 156 -13.69 -3.17 -21.50
N LYS A 157 -13.53 -1.85 -21.55
CA LYS A 157 -14.53 -0.91 -22.04
C LYS A 157 -14.15 -0.45 -23.45
N HIS A 158 -14.94 -0.83 -24.43
CA HIS A 158 -14.74 -0.34 -25.79
C HIS A 158 -15.21 1.10 -25.91
N ASN A 159 -14.30 1.97 -26.38
CA ASN A 159 -14.62 3.35 -26.65
C ASN A 159 -15.31 3.47 -28.03
N TYR A 160 -16.18 4.45 -28.15
CA TYR A 160 -16.88 4.75 -29.39
C TYR A 160 -15.91 5.38 -30.40
N TYR A 161 -15.57 4.59 -31.44
CA TYR A 161 -15.13 5.12 -32.71
C TYR A 161 -16.26 4.87 -33.73
N GLN A 162 -16.35 5.71 -34.75
CA GLN A 162 -17.41 5.60 -35.78
C GLN A 162 -17.54 4.20 -36.38
N ASP A 163 -16.44 3.44 -36.41
CA ASP A 163 -16.37 2.09 -36.95
C ASP A 163 -16.56 0.97 -35.90
N THR A 164 -16.93 1.31 -34.67
CA THR A 164 -17.15 0.29 -33.65
C THR A 164 -18.41 -0.52 -33.92
N PRO A 165 -18.35 -1.85 -34.10
CA PRO A 165 -19.53 -2.69 -34.25
C PRO A 165 -20.55 -2.49 -33.13
N GLU A 166 -21.84 -2.49 -33.46
CA GLU A 166 -22.94 -2.23 -32.53
C GLU A 166 -22.86 -3.13 -31.29
N ALA A 167 -22.48 -4.39 -31.51
CA ALA A 167 -22.31 -5.37 -30.39
C ALA A 167 -21.23 -5.00 -29.35
N LEU A 168 -20.30 -4.10 -29.70
CA LEU A 168 -19.23 -3.63 -28.82
C LEU A 168 -19.47 -2.23 -28.28
N LYS A 169 -20.57 -1.58 -28.69
CA LYS A 169 -20.94 -0.26 -28.19
C LYS A 169 -21.56 -0.40 -26.79
N SER A 170 -21.01 0.37 -25.85
CA SER A 170 -21.63 0.48 -24.53
C SER A 170 -22.67 1.60 -24.53
N PRO A 171 -23.93 1.34 -24.21
CA PRO A 171 -24.99 2.36 -24.25
C PRO A 171 -24.85 3.47 -23.19
N THR A 172 -23.86 3.37 -22.31
CA THR A 172 -23.68 4.27 -21.15
C THR A 172 -22.58 5.33 -21.34
N TYR A 173 -21.90 5.40 -22.46
CA TYR A 173 -20.83 6.36 -22.70
C TYR A 173 -21.02 7.09 -24.03
N ASP A 174 -21.96 8.04 -24.05
CA ASP A 174 -21.96 9.14 -24.99
C ASP A 174 -20.98 10.20 -24.45
N TYR A 175 -19.85 10.36 -25.10
CA TYR A 175 -18.99 11.51 -24.90
C TYR A 175 -19.42 12.57 -25.91
N ASP A 176 -20.29 13.48 -25.52
CA ASP A 176 -20.48 14.75 -26.18
C ASP A 176 -19.28 15.70 -25.92
#